data_b1918024310022f71b5275749e7fb464
#
_entry.id   b1918024310022f71b5275749e7fb464
#
_cell.length_a   1.000
_cell.length_b   1.000
_cell.length_c   1.000
_cell.angle_alpha   90.00
_cell.angle_beta   90.00
_cell.angle_gamma   90.00
#
_symmetry.space_group_name_H-M   'P 1'
#
loop_
_entity.id
_entity.type
_entity.pdbx_description
1 polymer ?
#
loop_
_entity_poly.entity_id
_entity_poly.type
_entity_poly.pdbx_seq_one_letter_code
_entity_poly.pdbx_strand_id
1 'polypeptide(L)'
;MFGLNVSTSAVPGADPVADARRAEDLGFDFISVSDHLHGTAPTFETWTLLAWLAAATSRIGLATRVLGQPYRNPAVVAKMAESLDRLSGGRLILGLGGGYSDEEFRGFGVGAPTPRDKVDGLEEAIHITRGLWSTATFTFHGRLYCTDRAELSPKPEQRIPIWLGTYGKRALAVTGRLADGWIPSLAFASPEQATAMREEVRAAAGAAGREPEEITYAYNVGFRIDGRGTSSSAMVSGPPEQVADRLLGFAKMGFTALNLIPQGPGEQDQVEQLAAEVLPAVRTRS
;
A
#
# COMPACT_ATOMS: atom_id res chain seq x y z
N MET A 1 -4.27 3.05 -12.71
CA MET A 1 -2.85 2.83 -12.34
C MET A 1 -2.59 1.34 -12.10
N PHE A 2 -1.37 0.88 -12.43
CA PHE A 2 -0.93 -0.51 -12.19
C PHE A 2 0.35 -0.50 -11.35
N GLY A 3 0.26 -1.08 -10.16
CA GLY A 3 1.40 -1.31 -9.28
C GLY A 3 1.89 -2.74 -9.36
N LEU A 4 3.15 -2.96 -9.04
CA LEU A 4 3.74 -4.29 -8.89
C LEU A 4 4.28 -4.46 -7.46
N ASN A 5 3.96 -5.58 -6.82
CA ASN A 5 4.59 -5.93 -5.55
C ASN A 5 6.00 -6.47 -5.80
N VAL A 6 6.99 -5.81 -5.23
CA VAL A 6 8.37 -6.31 -5.15
C VAL A 6 8.51 -7.14 -3.88
N SER A 7 9.09 -8.31 -4.01
CA SER A 7 9.31 -9.23 -2.89
C SER A 7 10.31 -8.66 -1.87
N THR A 8 10.01 -8.83 -0.59
CA THR A 8 10.96 -8.53 0.50
C THR A 8 11.95 -9.66 0.76
N SER A 9 11.92 -10.73 -0.01
CA SER A 9 12.77 -11.90 0.18
C SER A 9 14.25 -11.53 0.17
N ALA A 10 15.00 -12.06 1.15
CA ALA A 10 16.46 -11.96 1.27
C ALA A 10 17.15 -13.34 1.10
N VAL A 11 16.46 -14.31 0.48
CA VAL A 11 17.05 -15.61 0.16
C VAL A 11 18.14 -15.46 -0.90
N PRO A 12 19.15 -16.34 -0.95
CA PRO A 12 20.14 -16.34 -2.01
C PRO A 12 19.49 -16.36 -3.41
N GLY A 13 19.89 -15.41 -4.26
CA GLY A 13 19.35 -15.25 -5.62
C GLY A 13 18.17 -14.28 -5.73
N ALA A 14 17.60 -13.81 -4.63
CA ALA A 14 16.62 -12.71 -4.68
C ALA A 14 17.32 -11.38 -5.03
N ASP A 15 16.77 -10.66 -5.99
CA ASP A 15 17.28 -9.34 -6.41
C ASP A 15 16.12 -8.33 -6.54
N PRO A 16 15.65 -7.77 -5.42
CA PRO A 16 14.56 -6.81 -5.44
C PRO A 16 14.91 -5.51 -6.20
N VAL A 17 16.19 -5.20 -6.38
CA VAL A 17 16.63 -4.04 -7.18
C VAL A 17 16.40 -4.31 -8.66
N ALA A 18 16.80 -5.50 -9.15
CA ALA A 18 16.51 -5.90 -10.52
C ALA A 18 15.00 -5.94 -10.79
N ASP A 19 14.21 -6.46 -9.85
CA ASP A 19 12.75 -6.51 -9.97
C ASP A 19 12.12 -5.10 -10.02
N ALA A 20 12.58 -4.16 -9.20
CA ALA A 20 12.10 -2.79 -9.22
C ALA A 20 12.44 -2.06 -10.52
N ARG A 21 13.67 -2.21 -11.04
CA ARG A 21 14.09 -1.66 -12.34
C ARG A 21 13.28 -2.25 -13.48
N ARG A 22 13.08 -3.56 -13.46
CA ARG A 22 12.24 -4.25 -14.45
C ARG A 22 10.81 -3.72 -14.42
N ALA A 23 10.23 -3.51 -13.25
CA ALA A 23 8.89 -2.92 -13.12
C ALA A 23 8.83 -1.50 -13.72
N GLU A 24 9.87 -0.69 -13.49
CA GLU A 24 10.00 0.64 -14.11
C GLU A 24 10.09 0.58 -15.62
N ASP A 25 10.91 -0.34 -16.16
CA ASP A 25 11.11 -0.50 -17.61
C ASP A 25 9.86 -1.05 -18.31
N LEU A 26 9.12 -1.92 -17.65
CA LEU A 26 7.84 -2.47 -18.12
C LEU A 26 6.66 -1.49 -18.01
N GLY A 27 6.88 -0.29 -17.43
CA GLY A 27 5.89 0.78 -17.39
C GLY A 27 4.81 0.58 -16.33
N PHE A 28 5.13 -0.04 -15.19
CA PHE A 28 4.29 0.04 -14.01
C PHE A 28 4.31 1.44 -13.41
N ASP A 29 3.18 1.87 -12.85
CA ASP A 29 3.04 3.21 -12.28
C ASP A 29 3.70 3.31 -10.90
N PHE A 30 3.70 2.23 -10.12
CA PHE A 30 4.36 2.17 -8.82
C PHE A 30 4.79 0.74 -8.46
N ILE A 31 5.78 0.64 -7.58
CA ILE A 31 6.09 -0.60 -6.87
C ILE A 31 5.60 -0.52 -5.44
N SER A 32 5.31 -1.68 -4.85
CA SER A 32 4.90 -1.78 -3.45
C SER A 32 5.71 -2.83 -2.70
N VAL A 33 5.94 -2.59 -1.41
CA VAL A 33 6.69 -3.48 -0.52
C VAL A 33 5.86 -3.75 0.73
N SER A 34 5.74 -5.03 1.13
CA SER A 34 5.00 -5.44 2.35
C SER A 34 5.84 -5.25 3.62
N ASP A 35 5.18 -5.06 4.76
CA ASP A 35 5.83 -4.82 6.07
C ASP A 35 5.54 -5.97 7.03
N HIS A 36 6.38 -7.02 6.97
CA HIS A 36 6.37 -8.16 7.88
C HIS A 36 7.76 -8.34 8.45
N LEU A 37 7.89 -8.11 9.76
CA LEU A 37 9.19 -8.13 10.44
C LEU A 37 9.51 -9.50 11.07
N HIS A 38 8.48 -10.30 11.35
CA HIS A 38 8.59 -11.57 12.05
C HIS A 38 8.43 -12.76 11.12
N GLY A 39 9.24 -13.79 11.35
CA GLY A 39 9.18 -15.03 10.59
C GLY A 39 10.56 -15.69 10.49
N THR A 40 10.58 -16.92 10.01
CA THR A 40 11.81 -17.69 9.77
C THR A 40 12.36 -17.54 8.36
N ALA A 41 11.56 -17.01 7.43
CA ALA A 41 12.01 -16.71 6.09
C ALA A 41 12.89 -15.45 6.08
N PRO A 42 14.06 -15.48 5.41
CA PRO A 42 14.91 -14.29 5.31
C PRO A 42 14.18 -13.18 4.53
N THR A 43 14.04 -12.01 5.15
CA THR A 43 13.40 -10.84 4.53
C THR A 43 14.15 -9.55 4.84
N PHE A 44 14.09 -8.61 3.92
CA PHE A 44 14.54 -7.24 4.16
C PHE A 44 13.47 -6.46 4.93
N GLU A 45 13.91 -5.55 5.80
CA GLU A 45 13.02 -4.58 6.44
C GLU A 45 12.47 -3.60 5.39
N THR A 46 11.17 -3.36 5.46
CA THR A 46 10.40 -2.66 4.42
C THR A 46 10.89 -1.28 4.09
N TRP A 47 11.14 -0.44 5.09
CA TRP A 47 11.53 0.95 4.85
C TRP A 47 12.95 1.04 4.31
N THR A 48 13.85 0.24 4.85
CA THR A 48 15.24 0.14 4.38
C THR A 48 15.28 -0.32 2.93
N LEU A 49 14.51 -1.36 2.58
CA LEU A 49 14.41 -1.84 1.21
C LEU A 49 13.82 -0.77 0.30
N LEU A 50 12.71 -0.14 0.67
CA LEU A 50 12.06 0.87 -0.16
C LEU A 50 12.98 2.06 -0.45
N ALA A 51 13.77 2.50 0.53
CA ALA A 51 14.77 3.55 0.34
C ALA A 51 15.87 3.12 -0.63
N TRP A 52 16.29 1.86 -0.57
CA TRP A 52 17.28 1.31 -1.50
C TRP A 52 16.73 1.21 -2.93
N LEU A 53 15.47 0.79 -3.09
CA LEU A 53 14.78 0.76 -4.38
C LEU A 53 14.57 2.16 -4.95
N ALA A 54 14.27 3.14 -4.10
CA ALA A 54 14.16 4.54 -4.50
C ALA A 54 15.45 5.08 -5.15
N ALA A 55 16.62 4.73 -4.57
CA ALA A 55 17.91 5.10 -5.11
C ALA A 55 18.27 4.34 -6.40
N ALA A 56 17.67 3.18 -6.64
CA ALA A 56 17.94 2.32 -7.79
C ALA A 56 17.04 2.60 -9.00
N THR A 57 15.97 3.38 -8.83
CA THR A 57 14.95 3.73 -9.83
C THR A 57 14.82 5.24 -9.97
N SER A 58 14.15 5.73 -11.00
CA SER A 58 14.10 7.18 -11.31
C SER A 58 12.70 7.75 -11.52
N ARG A 59 11.72 6.95 -11.92
CA ARG A 59 10.37 7.39 -12.31
C ARG A 59 9.25 6.70 -11.54
N ILE A 60 9.40 5.41 -11.27
CA ILE A 60 8.35 4.57 -10.70
C ILE A 60 7.99 5.03 -9.29
N GLY A 61 6.68 5.09 -8.98
CA GLY A 61 6.19 5.38 -7.64
C GLY A 61 6.60 4.30 -6.62
N LEU A 62 6.66 4.67 -5.36
CA LEU A 62 7.20 3.85 -4.27
C LEU A 62 6.14 3.75 -3.16
N ALA A 63 5.57 2.58 -2.93
CA ALA A 63 4.50 2.41 -1.95
C ALA A 63 4.88 1.43 -0.84
N THR A 64 4.55 1.75 0.39
CA THR A 64 4.46 0.73 1.45
C THR A 64 3.09 0.05 1.38
N ARG A 65 3.03 -1.29 1.54
CA ARG A 65 1.80 -2.09 1.33
C ARG A 65 1.48 -3.06 2.49
N VAL A 66 1.11 -2.63 3.58
CA VAL A 66 1.13 -1.29 4.15
C VAL A 66 2.02 -1.32 5.36
N LEU A 67 2.59 -0.18 5.73
CA LEU A 67 3.42 -0.08 6.92
C LEU A 67 2.59 -0.37 8.17
N GLY A 68 3.06 -1.27 9.01
CA GLY A 68 2.44 -1.58 10.29
C GLY A 68 2.62 -0.42 11.25
N GLN A 69 1.59 0.39 11.42
CA GLN A 69 1.66 1.61 12.20
C GLN A 69 2.19 1.39 13.65
N PRO A 70 1.82 0.31 14.39
CA PRO A 70 2.32 0.12 15.74
C PRO A 70 3.84 -0.12 15.87
N TYR A 71 4.52 -0.50 14.80
CA TYR A 71 5.98 -0.73 14.84
C TYR A 71 6.79 0.55 14.96
N ARG A 72 6.24 1.71 14.55
CA ARG A 72 7.02 2.94 14.42
C ARG A 72 6.27 4.14 14.97
N ASN A 73 6.99 5.01 15.70
CA ASN A 73 6.41 6.27 16.18
C ASN A 73 5.95 7.14 14.98
N PRO A 74 4.72 7.64 14.95
CA PRO A 74 4.17 8.37 13.81
C PRO A 74 4.92 9.68 13.47
N ALA A 75 5.49 10.37 14.45
CA ALA A 75 6.29 11.55 14.19
C ALA A 75 7.62 11.20 13.50
N VAL A 76 8.20 10.05 13.84
CA VAL A 76 9.39 9.53 13.16
C VAL A 76 9.03 9.09 11.73
N VAL A 77 7.90 8.41 11.54
CA VAL A 77 7.40 8.04 10.21
C VAL A 77 7.17 9.27 9.35
N ALA A 78 6.60 10.35 9.91
CA ALA A 78 6.42 11.61 9.18
C ALA A 78 7.76 12.16 8.67
N LYS A 79 8.81 12.11 9.48
CA LYS A 79 10.16 12.54 9.06
C LYS A 79 10.78 11.60 8.04
N MET A 80 10.66 10.29 8.23
CA MET A 80 11.13 9.29 7.27
C MET A 80 10.47 9.47 5.91
N ALA A 81 9.15 9.70 5.89
CA ALA A 81 8.38 9.88 4.67
C ALA A 81 8.75 11.17 3.92
N GLU A 82 8.88 12.30 4.61
CA GLU A 82 9.39 13.53 4.00
C GLU A 82 10.77 13.31 3.35
N SER A 83 11.67 12.66 4.07
CA SER A 83 13.02 12.44 3.59
C SER A 83 13.06 11.52 2.36
N LEU A 84 12.30 10.41 2.38
CA LEU A 84 12.24 9.50 1.25
C LEU A 84 11.54 10.13 0.03
N ASP A 85 10.46 10.87 0.26
CA ASP A 85 9.76 11.59 -0.82
C ASP A 85 10.70 12.59 -1.50
N ARG A 86 11.40 13.41 -0.73
CA ARG A 86 12.38 14.38 -1.23
C ARG A 86 13.53 13.70 -1.98
N LEU A 87 14.15 12.67 -1.40
CA LEU A 87 15.28 11.94 -2.02
C LEU A 87 14.87 11.22 -3.30
N SER A 88 13.61 10.78 -3.37
CA SER A 88 13.07 10.10 -4.55
C SER A 88 12.51 11.06 -5.61
N GLY A 89 12.43 12.36 -5.35
CA GLY A 89 11.84 13.34 -6.27
C GLY A 89 10.31 13.28 -6.29
N GLY A 90 9.66 13.06 -5.14
CA GLY A 90 8.21 13.12 -5.00
C GLY A 90 7.47 11.84 -5.40
N ARG A 91 8.09 10.68 -5.24
CA ARG A 91 7.53 9.39 -5.70
C ARG A 91 6.87 8.55 -4.61
N LEU A 92 6.87 9.00 -3.35
CA LEU A 92 6.39 8.19 -2.24
C LEU A 92 4.85 8.16 -2.15
N ILE A 93 4.32 6.98 -1.93
CA ILE A 93 2.96 6.70 -1.45
C ILE A 93 3.08 6.05 -0.07
N LEU A 94 2.69 6.77 0.97
CA LEU A 94 2.74 6.26 2.34
C LEU A 94 1.52 5.39 2.63
N GLY A 95 1.66 4.08 2.45
CA GLY A 95 0.64 3.11 2.85
C GLY A 95 0.74 2.78 4.33
N LEU A 96 -0.36 2.93 5.09
CA LEU A 96 -0.42 2.66 6.52
C LEU A 96 -1.54 1.65 6.84
N GLY A 97 -1.33 0.85 7.88
CA GLY A 97 -2.33 -0.07 8.39
C GLY A 97 -2.18 -0.32 9.89
N GLY A 98 -3.23 -0.83 10.52
CA GLY A 98 -3.21 -1.15 11.95
C GLY A 98 -2.33 -2.34 12.35
N GLY A 99 -1.67 -2.98 11.36
CA GLY A 99 -0.88 -4.18 11.55
C GLY A 99 -1.72 -5.46 11.54
N TYR A 100 -1.11 -6.54 11.05
CA TYR A 100 -1.80 -7.80 10.77
C TYR A 100 -1.68 -8.81 11.92
N SER A 101 -0.46 -9.14 12.34
CA SER A 101 -0.19 -10.24 13.25
C SER A 101 0.16 -9.79 14.67
N ASP A 102 -0.64 -10.24 15.65
CA ASP A 102 -0.33 -10.02 17.06
C ASP A 102 0.93 -10.78 17.51
N GLU A 103 1.28 -11.88 16.82
CA GLU A 103 2.51 -12.63 17.06
C GLU A 103 3.73 -11.82 16.68
N GLU A 104 3.70 -11.15 15.52
CA GLU A 104 4.77 -10.24 15.10
C GLU A 104 4.98 -9.11 16.13
N PHE A 105 3.90 -8.50 16.61
CA PHE A 105 3.98 -7.43 17.61
C PHE A 105 4.59 -7.91 18.93
N ARG A 106 4.19 -9.08 19.41
CA ARG A 106 4.78 -9.66 20.64
C ARG A 106 6.25 -10.01 20.42
N GLY A 107 6.57 -10.63 19.27
CA GLY A 107 7.94 -11.03 18.93
C GLY A 107 8.93 -9.87 18.91
N PHE A 108 8.48 -8.70 18.50
CA PHE A 108 9.30 -7.47 18.44
C PHE A 108 9.10 -6.54 19.66
N GLY A 109 8.45 -7.00 20.72
CA GLY A 109 8.31 -6.24 21.95
C GLY A 109 7.38 -5.03 21.90
N VAL A 110 6.57 -4.92 20.84
CA VAL A 110 5.62 -3.80 20.64
C VAL A 110 4.35 -3.99 21.49
N GLY A 111 4.12 -5.20 21.98
CA GLY A 111 2.85 -5.61 22.60
C GLY A 111 1.81 -5.96 21.54
N ALA A 112 0.64 -6.43 21.97
CA ALA A 112 -0.46 -6.72 21.06
C ALA A 112 -1.54 -5.64 21.20
N PRO A 113 -1.59 -4.64 20.29
CA PRO A 113 -2.61 -3.61 20.34
C PRO A 113 -4.01 -4.22 20.15
N THR A 114 -4.97 -3.75 20.94
CA THR A 114 -6.37 -4.16 20.76
C THR A 114 -6.89 -3.68 19.38
N PRO A 115 -7.98 -4.27 18.85
CA PRO A 115 -8.60 -3.75 17.61
C PRO A 115 -8.95 -2.26 17.69
N ARG A 116 -9.32 -1.78 18.88
CA ARG A 116 -9.55 -0.35 19.13
C ARG A 116 -8.26 0.45 19.01
N ASP A 117 -7.18 -0.03 19.65
CA ASP A 117 -5.87 0.66 19.61
C ASP A 117 -5.32 0.73 18.19
N LYS A 118 -5.51 -0.33 17.38
CA LYS A 118 -5.10 -0.33 15.96
C LYS A 118 -5.79 0.78 15.17
N VAL A 119 -7.09 1.02 15.40
CA VAL A 119 -7.83 2.07 14.69
C VAL A 119 -7.52 3.45 15.25
N ASP A 120 -7.54 3.62 16.59
CA ASP A 120 -7.22 4.92 17.22
C ASP A 120 -5.79 5.34 16.86
N GLY A 121 -4.82 4.42 16.96
CA GLY A 121 -3.44 4.70 16.64
C GLY A 121 -3.22 5.06 15.18
N LEU A 122 -3.96 4.43 14.26
CA LEU A 122 -3.91 4.78 12.85
C LEU A 122 -4.45 6.20 12.59
N GLU A 123 -5.58 6.56 13.20
CA GLU A 123 -6.16 7.90 13.12
C GLU A 123 -5.22 8.97 13.69
N GLU A 124 -4.68 8.74 14.90
CA GLU A 124 -3.71 9.63 15.54
C GLU A 124 -2.43 9.78 14.71
N ALA A 125 -1.94 8.67 14.11
CA ALA A 125 -0.75 8.72 13.26
C ALA A 125 -0.94 9.60 12.03
N ILE A 126 -2.12 9.56 11.40
CA ILE A 126 -2.41 10.43 10.25
C ILE A 126 -2.45 11.90 10.67
N HIS A 127 -3.09 12.20 11.81
CA HIS A 127 -3.14 13.56 12.33
C HIS A 127 -1.75 14.11 12.66
N ILE A 128 -0.91 13.31 13.34
CA ILE A 128 0.46 13.69 13.66
C ILE A 128 1.28 13.90 12.38
N THR A 129 1.20 12.97 11.44
CA THR A 129 1.94 13.04 10.17
C THR A 129 1.57 14.30 9.38
N ARG A 130 0.27 14.55 9.17
CA ARG A 130 -0.20 15.73 8.43
C ARG A 130 0.07 17.03 9.17
N GLY A 131 -0.07 17.06 10.49
CA GLY A 131 0.22 18.23 11.32
C GLY A 131 1.70 18.61 11.21
N LEU A 132 2.61 17.64 11.33
CA LEU A 132 4.05 17.86 11.19
C LEU A 132 4.44 18.33 9.78
N TRP A 133 3.74 17.87 8.75
CA TRP A 133 4.01 18.29 7.36
C TRP A 133 3.50 19.71 7.05
N SER A 134 2.47 20.19 7.76
CA SER A 134 1.76 21.44 7.39
C SER A 134 2.00 22.62 8.31
N THR A 135 2.46 22.40 9.55
CA THR A 135 2.63 23.49 10.55
C THR A 135 4.09 23.65 10.95
N ALA A 136 4.50 24.87 11.38
CA ALA A 136 5.87 25.13 11.83
C ALA A 136 6.20 24.26 13.06
N THR A 137 5.33 24.32 14.06
CA THR A 137 5.36 23.49 15.26
C THR A 137 4.04 22.76 15.42
N PHE A 138 4.06 21.52 15.90
CA PHE A 138 2.86 20.70 16.07
C PHE A 138 2.83 20.04 17.45
N THR A 139 1.75 20.31 18.19
CA THR A 139 1.43 19.64 19.46
C THR A 139 0.16 18.81 19.28
N PHE A 140 0.20 17.56 19.69
CA PHE A 140 -0.91 16.62 19.62
C PHE A 140 -1.02 15.83 20.92
N HIS A 141 -2.21 15.75 21.47
CA HIS A 141 -2.52 14.96 22.66
C HIS A 141 -3.53 13.87 22.32
N GLY A 142 -3.04 12.74 21.86
CA GLY A 142 -3.85 11.57 21.58
C GLY A 142 -3.94 10.62 22.76
N ARG A 143 -4.64 9.52 22.58
CA ARG A 143 -4.72 8.43 23.56
C ARG A 143 -3.48 7.55 23.56
N LEU A 144 -2.87 7.34 22.40
CA LEU A 144 -1.73 6.45 22.16
C LEU A 144 -0.45 7.23 21.88
N TYR A 145 -0.56 8.35 21.20
CA TYR A 145 0.58 9.15 20.78
C TYR A 145 0.42 10.60 21.22
N CYS A 146 1.54 11.20 21.53
CA CYS A 146 1.59 12.66 21.79
C CYS A 146 2.83 13.26 21.13
N THR A 147 2.72 14.53 20.78
CA THR A 147 3.86 15.39 20.40
C THR A 147 3.76 16.68 21.19
N ASP A 148 4.89 17.24 21.56
CA ASP A 148 4.96 18.55 22.24
C ASP A 148 5.87 19.47 21.44
N ARG A 149 5.28 20.51 20.83
CA ARG A 149 5.97 21.51 20.01
C ARG A 149 6.98 20.89 19.02
N ALA A 150 6.60 19.73 18.45
CA ALA A 150 7.46 19.04 17.51
C ALA A 150 7.62 19.85 16.21
N GLU A 151 8.84 19.94 15.75
CA GLU A 151 9.19 20.63 14.52
C GLU A 151 9.77 19.60 13.52
N LEU A 152 9.27 19.64 12.30
CA LEU A 152 9.79 18.85 11.19
C LEU A 152 10.23 19.80 10.08
N SER A 153 11.51 19.76 9.74
CA SER A 153 12.11 20.54 8.66
C SER A 153 13.05 19.65 7.84
N PRO A 154 13.09 19.79 6.50
CA PRO A 154 12.17 20.59 5.70
C PRO A 154 10.74 20.03 5.66
N LYS A 155 9.77 20.79 5.18
CA LYS A 155 8.41 20.31 4.90
C LYS A 155 8.39 19.61 3.55
N PRO A 156 7.47 18.65 3.32
CA PRO A 156 7.26 18.10 1.99
C PRO A 156 7.00 19.20 0.95
N GLU A 157 7.61 19.09 -0.22
CA GLU A 157 7.43 20.07 -1.31
C GLU A 157 6.07 19.91 -1.99
N GLN A 158 5.54 18.69 -1.95
CA GLN A 158 4.23 18.32 -2.46
C GLN A 158 3.48 17.46 -1.45
N ARG A 159 2.19 17.24 -1.70
CA ARG A 159 1.38 16.36 -0.86
C ARG A 159 1.84 14.92 -1.03
N ILE A 160 2.32 14.28 0.04
CA ILE A 160 2.61 12.85 0.07
C ILE A 160 1.27 12.12 0.29
N PRO A 161 0.82 11.26 -0.64
CA PRO A 161 -0.42 10.52 -0.48
C PRO A 161 -0.33 9.51 0.67
N ILE A 162 -1.37 9.45 1.51
CA ILE A 162 -1.53 8.43 2.55
C ILE A 162 -2.62 7.46 2.12
N TRP A 163 -2.24 6.20 1.88
CA TRP A 163 -3.18 5.13 1.57
C TRP A 163 -3.38 4.20 2.76
N LEU A 164 -4.59 3.71 2.98
CA LEU A 164 -4.89 2.84 4.11
C LEU A 164 -5.32 1.44 3.70
N GLY A 165 -4.70 0.43 4.34
CA GLY A 165 -5.13 -0.97 4.29
C GLY A 165 -6.09 -1.27 5.43
N THR A 166 -7.39 -1.06 5.23
CA THR A 166 -8.41 -1.16 6.28
C THR A 166 -9.63 -1.97 5.84
N TYR A 167 -10.33 -2.61 6.79
CA TYR A 167 -11.45 -3.51 6.52
C TYR A 167 -12.66 -3.29 7.44
N GLY A 168 -12.47 -3.00 8.71
CA GLY A 168 -13.56 -2.86 9.67
C GLY A 168 -14.25 -1.50 9.54
N LYS A 169 -15.57 -1.44 9.77
CA LYS A 169 -16.43 -0.25 9.60
C LYS A 169 -15.84 1.04 10.19
N ARG A 170 -15.28 0.98 11.41
CA ARG A 170 -14.67 2.14 12.05
C ARG A 170 -13.40 2.59 11.33
N ALA A 171 -12.56 1.64 10.87
CA ALA A 171 -11.35 1.95 10.12
C ALA A 171 -11.66 2.46 8.71
N LEU A 172 -12.71 1.94 8.06
CA LEU A 172 -13.21 2.48 6.78
C LEU A 172 -13.71 3.91 6.93
N ALA A 173 -14.37 4.24 8.05
CA ALA A 173 -14.77 5.62 8.33
C ALA A 173 -13.55 6.56 8.52
N VAL A 174 -12.47 6.11 9.17
CA VAL A 174 -11.20 6.85 9.24
C VAL A 174 -10.63 7.04 7.84
N THR A 175 -10.64 5.99 7.02
CA THR A 175 -10.14 6.05 5.64
C THR A 175 -10.88 7.13 4.83
N GLY A 176 -12.21 7.13 4.83
CA GLY A 176 -13.00 8.14 4.12
C GLY A 176 -12.72 9.56 4.58
N ARG A 177 -12.60 9.77 5.90
CA ARG A 177 -12.36 11.11 6.44
C ARG A 177 -10.95 11.65 6.18
N LEU A 178 -9.93 10.78 6.21
CA LEU A 178 -8.55 11.24 6.34
C LEU A 178 -7.59 10.76 5.25
N ALA A 179 -7.85 9.63 4.57
CA ALA A 179 -6.89 9.05 3.62
C ALA A 179 -7.00 9.65 2.22
N ASP A 180 -5.91 9.55 1.46
CA ASP A 180 -5.87 9.87 0.02
C ASP A 180 -6.12 8.62 -0.84
N GLY A 181 -6.04 7.43 -0.24
CA GLY A 181 -6.35 6.19 -0.90
C GLY A 181 -6.73 5.07 0.07
N TRP A 182 -7.38 4.06 -0.48
CA TRP A 182 -7.77 2.83 0.22
C TRP A 182 -7.26 1.63 -0.56
N ILE A 183 -6.58 0.69 0.11
CA ILE A 183 -5.90 -0.43 -0.55
C ILE A 183 -6.17 -1.77 0.16
N PRO A 184 -7.37 -2.36 0.04
CA PRO A 184 -7.67 -3.70 0.51
C PRO A 184 -7.01 -4.76 -0.37
N SER A 185 -7.09 -6.02 0.06
CA SER A 185 -6.54 -7.17 -0.67
C SER A 185 -7.64 -8.17 -1.03
N LEU A 186 -7.59 -8.68 -2.25
CA LEU A 186 -8.49 -9.74 -2.74
C LEU A 186 -8.46 -10.98 -1.84
N ALA A 187 -7.31 -11.28 -1.23
CA ALA A 187 -7.15 -12.39 -0.30
C ALA A 187 -7.97 -12.24 0.99
N PHE A 188 -8.39 -11.02 1.36
CA PHE A 188 -9.12 -10.74 2.61
C PHE A 188 -10.54 -10.19 2.40
N ALA A 189 -10.84 -9.69 1.22
CA ALA A 189 -12.15 -9.19 0.85
C ALA A 189 -12.42 -9.56 -0.61
N SER A 190 -13.51 -10.31 -0.86
CA SER A 190 -13.94 -10.59 -2.23
C SER A 190 -14.28 -9.29 -2.97
N PRO A 191 -14.38 -9.29 -4.31
CA PRO A 191 -14.73 -8.10 -5.08
C PRO A 191 -16.06 -7.46 -4.60
N GLU A 192 -17.06 -8.28 -4.26
CA GLU A 192 -18.35 -7.84 -3.75
C GLU A 192 -18.22 -7.19 -2.37
N GLN A 193 -17.45 -7.82 -1.47
CA GLN A 193 -17.18 -7.27 -0.15
C GLN A 193 -16.36 -5.95 -0.25
N ALA A 194 -15.34 -5.93 -1.10
CA ALA A 194 -14.53 -4.73 -1.32
C ALA A 194 -15.35 -3.59 -1.94
N THR A 195 -16.30 -3.90 -2.84
CA THR A 195 -17.22 -2.90 -3.37
C THR A 195 -18.14 -2.33 -2.27
N ALA A 196 -18.69 -3.16 -1.40
CA ALA A 196 -19.49 -2.70 -0.27
C ALA A 196 -18.68 -1.83 0.71
N MET A 197 -17.44 -2.24 1.03
CA MET A 197 -16.52 -1.48 1.87
C MET A 197 -16.13 -0.13 1.23
N ARG A 198 -15.95 -0.09 -0.10
CA ARG A 198 -15.71 1.15 -0.83
C ARG A 198 -16.85 2.14 -0.66
N GLU A 199 -18.10 1.69 -0.72
CA GLU A 199 -19.26 2.58 -0.49
C GLU A 199 -19.28 3.12 0.95
N GLU A 200 -18.85 2.34 1.96
CA GLU A 200 -18.66 2.86 3.32
C GLU A 200 -17.58 3.96 3.38
N VAL A 201 -16.47 3.78 2.69
CA VAL A 201 -15.41 4.80 2.60
C VAL A 201 -15.94 6.05 1.90
N ARG A 202 -16.67 5.91 0.78
CA ARG A 202 -17.29 7.02 0.05
C ARG A 202 -18.29 7.79 0.91
N ALA A 203 -19.16 7.09 1.60
CA ALA A 203 -20.13 7.71 2.50
C ALA A 203 -19.45 8.49 3.63
N ALA A 204 -18.39 7.94 4.21
CA ALA A 204 -17.61 8.61 5.26
C ALA A 204 -16.87 9.85 4.73
N ALA A 205 -16.35 9.82 3.51
CA ALA A 205 -15.73 10.96 2.84
C ALA A 205 -16.76 12.09 2.63
N GLY A 206 -17.91 11.79 2.03
CA GLY A 206 -18.99 12.76 1.82
C GLY A 206 -19.50 13.36 3.12
N ALA A 207 -19.69 12.54 4.17
CA ALA A 207 -20.10 13.03 5.49
C ALA A 207 -19.05 13.96 6.14
N ALA A 208 -17.78 13.85 5.75
CA ALA A 208 -16.68 14.74 6.17
C ALA A 208 -16.48 15.96 5.24
N GLY A 209 -17.35 16.15 4.26
CA GLY A 209 -17.25 17.27 3.31
C GLY A 209 -16.14 17.10 2.28
N ARG A 210 -15.71 15.85 2.01
CA ARG A 210 -14.69 15.53 1.00
C ARG A 210 -15.36 14.92 -0.24
N GLU A 211 -14.76 15.18 -1.39
CA GLU A 211 -15.17 14.52 -2.63
C GLU A 211 -14.66 13.07 -2.65
N PRO A 212 -15.56 12.05 -2.67
CA PRO A 212 -15.15 10.65 -2.67
C PRO A 212 -14.28 10.27 -3.86
N GLU A 213 -14.39 10.98 -4.96
CA GLU A 213 -13.64 10.79 -6.21
C GLU A 213 -12.16 11.18 -6.08
N GLU A 214 -11.78 11.99 -5.09
CA GLU A 214 -10.38 12.34 -4.79
C GLU A 214 -9.62 11.18 -4.12
N ILE A 215 -10.35 10.17 -3.63
CA ILE A 215 -9.75 8.99 -2.99
C ILE A 215 -9.35 7.98 -4.07
N THR A 216 -8.08 7.58 -4.08
CA THR A 216 -7.63 6.46 -4.91
C THR A 216 -8.14 5.14 -4.33
N TYR A 217 -8.99 4.43 -5.08
CA TYR A 217 -9.44 3.10 -4.70
C TYR A 217 -8.51 2.06 -5.33
N ALA A 218 -7.51 1.63 -4.58
CA ALA A 218 -6.57 0.60 -5.00
C ALA A 218 -7.06 -0.79 -4.58
N TYR A 219 -6.61 -1.85 -5.27
CA TYR A 219 -6.90 -3.23 -4.88
C TYR A 219 -5.65 -4.09 -5.04
N ASN A 220 -5.25 -4.79 -3.98
CA ASN A 220 -4.16 -5.76 -4.04
C ASN A 220 -4.67 -7.06 -4.64
N VAL A 221 -4.13 -7.45 -5.76
CA VAL A 221 -4.58 -8.61 -6.54
C VAL A 221 -3.44 -9.58 -6.75
N GLY A 222 -3.49 -10.74 -6.11
CA GLY A 222 -2.63 -11.86 -6.47
C GLY A 222 -2.95 -12.32 -7.89
N PHE A 223 -1.95 -12.59 -8.70
CA PHE A 223 -2.17 -13.08 -10.06
C PHE A 223 -1.22 -14.22 -10.44
N ARG A 224 -1.69 -15.04 -11.36
CA ARG A 224 -0.90 -16.08 -12.03
C ARG A 224 -1.39 -16.27 -13.44
N ILE A 225 -0.48 -16.16 -14.41
CA ILE A 225 -0.79 -16.47 -15.81
C ILE A 225 -0.41 -17.93 -16.05
N ASP A 226 -1.40 -18.77 -16.32
CA ASP A 226 -1.22 -20.18 -16.63
C ASP A 226 -2.27 -20.66 -17.63
N GLY A 227 -1.96 -21.75 -18.34
CA GLY A 227 -2.85 -22.28 -19.38
C GLY A 227 -4.11 -22.98 -18.86
N ARG A 228 -4.30 -23.11 -17.53
CA ARG A 228 -5.36 -23.96 -16.95
C ARG A 228 -6.41 -23.22 -16.14
N GLY A 229 -6.07 -22.02 -15.64
CA GLY A 229 -6.90 -21.31 -14.67
C GLY A 229 -7.12 -22.13 -13.39
N THR A 230 -6.84 -21.54 -12.25
CA THR A 230 -7.20 -22.14 -10.96
C THR A 230 -8.37 -21.36 -10.36
N SER A 231 -9.37 -22.05 -9.81
CA SER A 231 -10.53 -21.42 -9.18
C SER A 231 -10.23 -20.94 -7.75
N SER A 232 -9.18 -20.16 -7.56
CA SER A 232 -8.92 -19.54 -6.26
C SER A 232 -9.69 -18.24 -6.15
N SER A 233 -10.46 -18.08 -5.07
CA SER A 233 -11.12 -16.79 -4.76
C SER A 233 -10.15 -15.70 -4.29
N ALA A 234 -8.91 -16.09 -3.91
CA ALA A 234 -7.91 -15.18 -3.35
C ALA A 234 -6.94 -14.58 -4.39
N MET A 235 -7.00 -15.06 -5.65
CA MET A 235 -6.14 -14.58 -6.73
C MET A 235 -6.82 -14.70 -8.09
N VAL A 236 -6.32 -13.97 -9.05
CA VAL A 236 -6.72 -14.06 -10.46
C VAL A 236 -5.75 -15.00 -11.18
N SER A 237 -6.25 -16.03 -11.85
CA SER A 237 -5.42 -16.94 -12.62
C SER A 237 -6.09 -17.38 -13.91
N GLY A 238 -5.30 -17.81 -14.88
CA GLY A 238 -5.74 -18.29 -16.18
C GLY A 238 -4.88 -17.78 -17.32
N PRO A 239 -5.29 -18.02 -18.57
CA PRO A 239 -4.63 -17.44 -19.74
C PRO A 239 -4.73 -15.91 -19.73
N PRO A 240 -3.84 -15.21 -20.46
CA PRO A 240 -3.75 -13.72 -20.45
C PRO A 240 -5.08 -13.00 -20.63
N GLU A 241 -5.92 -13.48 -21.55
CA GLU A 241 -7.24 -12.88 -21.82
C GLU A 241 -8.17 -12.94 -20.60
N GLN A 242 -8.22 -14.08 -19.89
CA GLN A 242 -9.04 -14.22 -18.68
C GLN A 242 -8.52 -13.33 -17.55
N VAL A 243 -7.20 -13.23 -17.39
CA VAL A 243 -6.60 -12.33 -16.41
C VAL A 243 -6.97 -10.89 -16.75
N ALA A 244 -6.86 -10.48 -18.01
CA ALA A 244 -7.23 -9.14 -18.47
C ALA A 244 -8.71 -8.83 -18.18
N ASP A 245 -9.63 -9.74 -18.51
CA ASP A 245 -11.06 -9.57 -18.27
C ASP A 245 -11.39 -9.43 -16.77
N ARG A 246 -10.71 -10.19 -15.91
CA ARG A 246 -10.87 -10.07 -14.45
C ARG A 246 -10.36 -8.73 -13.93
N LEU A 247 -9.19 -8.26 -14.39
CA LEU A 247 -8.66 -6.95 -14.00
C LEU A 247 -9.56 -5.80 -14.48
N LEU A 248 -10.10 -5.89 -15.69
CA LEU A 248 -11.12 -4.97 -16.20
C LEU A 248 -12.40 -4.99 -15.36
N GLY A 249 -12.80 -6.16 -14.87
CA GLY A 249 -13.91 -6.30 -13.93
C GLY A 249 -13.70 -5.45 -12.67
N PHE A 250 -12.52 -5.46 -12.08
CA PHE A 250 -12.21 -4.63 -10.91
C PHE A 250 -12.25 -3.13 -11.23
N ALA A 251 -11.72 -2.72 -12.39
CA ALA A 251 -11.81 -1.32 -12.83
C ALA A 251 -13.27 -0.86 -12.98
N LYS A 252 -14.13 -1.70 -13.57
CA LYS A 252 -15.59 -1.43 -13.69
C LYS A 252 -16.30 -1.38 -12.33
N MET A 253 -15.80 -2.07 -11.32
CA MET A 253 -16.25 -1.96 -9.93
C MET A 253 -15.77 -0.67 -9.24
N GLY A 254 -14.98 0.17 -9.94
CA GLY A 254 -14.50 1.48 -9.47
C GLY A 254 -13.18 1.46 -8.73
N PHE A 255 -12.38 0.41 -8.87
CA PHE A 255 -10.99 0.43 -8.45
C PHE A 255 -10.14 1.17 -9.48
N THR A 256 -9.50 2.27 -9.08
CA THR A 256 -8.71 3.15 -9.95
C THR A 256 -7.24 2.77 -10.01
N ALA A 257 -6.80 1.89 -9.10
CA ALA A 257 -5.46 1.33 -9.07
C ALA A 257 -5.50 -0.17 -8.76
N LEU A 258 -4.69 -0.96 -9.45
CA LEU A 258 -4.52 -2.39 -9.17
C LEU A 258 -3.04 -2.64 -8.81
N ASN A 259 -2.80 -3.10 -7.59
CA ASN A 259 -1.47 -3.52 -7.15
C ASN A 259 -1.34 -5.03 -7.36
N LEU A 260 -0.52 -5.43 -8.30
CA LEU A 260 -0.42 -6.79 -8.79
C LEU A 260 0.70 -7.55 -8.07
N ILE A 261 0.37 -8.75 -7.56
CA ILE A 261 1.26 -9.55 -6.73
C ILE A 261 1.46 -10.90 -7.45
N PRO A 262 2.63 -11.12 -8.07
CA PRO A 262 2.89 -12.39 -8.74
C PRO A 262 2.83 -13.56 -7.74
N GLN A 263 2.32 -14.70 -8.18
CA GLN A 263 2.13 -15.86 -7.33
C GLN A 263 2.67 -17.13 -7.99
N GLY A 264 3.40 -17.95 -7.22
CA GLY A 264 3.93 -19.24 -7.66
C GLY A 264 5.30 -19.12 -8.34
N PRO A 265 5.78 -20.21 -8.96
CA PRO A 265 7.10 -20.23 -9.59
C PRO A 265 7.16 -19.34 -10.84
N GLY A 266 8.36 -18.85 -11.17
CA GLY A 266 8.59 -18.04 -12.37
C GLY A 266 8.01 -16.63 -12.28
N GLU A 267 8.09 -15.98 -11.12
CA GLU A 267 7.52 -14.64 -10.89
C GLU A 267 7.97 -13.63 -11.94
N GLN A 268 9.22 -13.66 -12.36
CA GLN A 268 9.75 -12.73 -13.37
C GLN A 268 9.09 -12.93 -14.73
N ASP A 269 8.97 -14.17 -15.19
CA ASP A 269 8.28 -14.50 -16.46
C ASP A 269 6.80 -14.11 -16.40
N GLN A 270 6.16 -14.31 -15.24
CA GLN A 270 4.78 -13.91 -14.99
C GLN A 270 4.60 -12.38 -15.13
N VAL A 271 5.54 -11.60 -14.61
CA VAL A 271 5.52 -10.14 -14.68
C VAL A 271 5.74 -9.66 -16.11
N GLU A 272 6.67 -10.25 -16.85
CA GLU A 272 6.90 -9.94 -18.27
C GLU A 272 5.67 -10.25 -19.12
N GLN A 273 5.09 -11.43 -18.94
CA GLN A 273 3.88 -11.82 -19.65
C GLN A 273 2.70 -10.93 -19.31
N LEU A 274 2.52 -10.56 -18.04
CA LEU A 274 1.50 -9.61 -17.60
C LEU A 274 1.65 -8.26 -18.33
N ALA A 275 2.87 -7.73 -18.37
CA ALA A 275 3.15 -6.44 -19.00
C ALA A 275 2.98 -6.47 -20.53
N ALA A 276 3.36 -7.59 -21.18
CA ALA A 276 3.31 -7.71 -22.63
C ALA A 276 1.91 -8.03 -23.17
N GLU A 277 1.14 -8.88 -22.48
CA GLU A 277 -0.10 -9.43 -23.02
C GLU A 277 -1.35 -8.94 -22.31
N VAL A 278 -1.28 -8.64 -20.99
CA VAL A 278 -2.44 -8.30 -20.18
C VAL A 278 -2.64 -6.80 -20.04
N LEU A 279 -1.61 -6.05 -19.60
CA LEU A 279 -1.76 -4.63 -19.30
C LEU A 279 -2.15 -3.78 -20.52
N PRO A 280 -1.63 -4.04 -21.75
CA PRO A 280 -2.07 -3.31 -22.94
C PRO A 280 -3.56 -3.50 -23.22
N ALA A 281 -4.06 -4.75 -23.08
CA ALA A 281 -5.46 -5.08 -23.29
C ALA A 281 -6.37 -4.38 -22.26
N VAL A 282 -5.93 -4.28 -21.00
CA VAL A 282 -6.67 -3.56 -19.96
C VAL A 282 -6.65 -2.06 -20.19
N ARG A 283 -5.49 -1.47 -20.52
CA ARG A 283 -5.35 -0.01 -20.80
C ARG A 283 -6.17 0.47 -22.00
N THR A 284 -6.33 -0.39 -23.01
CA THR A 284 -7.09 -0.03 -24.23
C THR A 284 -8.59 -0.12 -24.02
N ARG A 285 -9.06 -0.95 -23.06
CA ARG A 285 -10.48 -1.27 -22.83
C ARG A 285 -11.05 -0.62 -21.55
N SER A 286 -10.22 0.06 -20.74
CA SER A 286 -10.60 0.88 -19.58
C SER A 286 -10.74 2.36 -19.99
#